data_cce660a3f7cf8c9ba69222579f4c418c
#
_entry.id   cce660a3f7cf8c9ba69222579f4c418c
#
_cell.length_a   1.000
_cell.length_b   1.000
_cell.length_c   1.000
_cell.angle_alpha   90.00
_cell.angle_beta   90.00
_cell.angle_gamma   90.00
#
_symmetry.space_group_name_H-M   'P 1'
#
loop_
_entity.id
_entity.type
_entity.pdbx_description
1 polymer ?
#
loop_
_entity_poly.entity_id
_entity_poly.type
_entity_poly.pdbx_seq_one_letter_code
_entity_poly.pdbx_strand_id
1 'polypeptide(L)'
;LCNLFTLPFMDQAPLYNKISPNSPMDLTNTTVLADVRTVLPAYLCPSSADPNPAQNADNKVNGVAIGLSNYLGFNGNGDYRCNSSKPNGMFYMNSQTRIRDITDGLSNTFAFTERTTVNDAAGTNHIGSIWAGVTPCASTPNNFENIRYGLVQARVGWSMINGTGYQFGPSSLHEGGVHVLMADGAVRFASENMDASNNPSTISSATSTYFRLAVINDGQVIGEW
;
A
#
# COMPACT_ATOMS: atom_id res chain seq x y z
N LEU A 1 10.27 -1.95 -0.53
CA LEU A 1 9.01 -1.71 0.19
C LEU A 1 9.26 -0.91 1.46
N CYS A 2 8.38 0.05 1.77
CA CYS A 2 8.49 0.88 2.97
C CYS A 2 8.51 0.04 4.26
N ASN A 3 7.69 -1.01 4.36
CA ASN A 3 7.61 -1.90 5.52
C ASN A 3 8.96 -2.56 5.88
N LEU A 4 9.80 -2.86 4.91
CA LEU A 4 11.13 -3.42 5.20
C LEU A 4 12.00 -2.43 5.99
N PHE A 5 11.90 -1.15 5.68
CA PHE A 5 12.69 -0.09 6.34
C PHE A 5 12.15 0.29 7.72
N THR A 6 10.97 -0.15 8.11
CA THR A 6 10.44 0.06 9.48
C THR A 6 10.89 -1.01 10.47
N LEU A 7 11.44 -2.15 10.01
CA LEU A 7 11.88 -3.25 10.87
C LEU A 7 12.81 -2.83 12.02
N PRO A 8 13.83 -1.97 11.83
CA PRO A 8 14.71 -1.54 12.91
C PRO A 8 13.99 -0.80 14.04
N PHE A 9 12.84 -0.19 13.73
CA PHE A 9 12.02 0.59 14.67
C PHE A 9 10.93 -0.25 15.33
N MET A 10 10.90 -1.57 15.05
CA MET A 10 9.91 -2.54 15.55
C MET A 10 10.59 -3.74 16.20
N ASP A 11 11.75 -3.52 16.78
CA ASP A 11 12.59 -4.57 17.43
C ASP A 11 12.98 -5.72 16.48
N GLN A 12 12.95 -5.48 15.17
CA GLN A 12 13.31 -6.44 14.13
C GLN A 12 14.65 -6.09 13.42
N ALA A 13 15.55 -5.36 14.09
CA ALA A 13 16.87 -5.03 13.56
C ALA A 13 17.70 -6.28 13.16
N PRO A 14 17.66 -7.42 13.89
CA PRO A 14 18.35 -8.63 13.45
C PRO A 14 17.85 -9.14 12.10
N LEU A 15 16.54 -9.15 11.88
CA LEU A 15 15.92 -9.57 10.60
C LEU A 15 16.28 -8.58 9.47
N TYR A 16 16.20 -7.29 9.73
CA TYR A 16 16.62 -6.24 8.80
C TYR A 16 18.07 -6.44 8.33
N ASN A 17 18.99 -6.68 9.27
CA ASN A 17 20.41 -6.88 8.95
C ASN A 17 20.66 -8.16 8.15
N LYS A 18 19.91 -9.22 8.40
CA LYS A 18 20.00 -10.48 7.63
C LYS A 18 19.56 -10.29 6.19
N ILE A 19 18.45 -9.59 5.95
CA ILE A 19 17.91 -9.35 4.62
C ILE A 19 18.82 -8.39 3.84
N SER A 20 19.59 -7.53 4.55
CA SER A 20 20.53 -6.57 3.94
C SER A 20 19.91 -5.73 2.81
N PRO A 21 18.92 -4.87 3.10
CA PRO A 21 18.07 -4.24 2.09
C PRO A 21 18.78 -3.24 1.16
N ASN A 22 20.05 -2.96 1.43
CA ASN A 22 20.89 -2.12 0.55
C ASN A 22 21.46 -2.90 -0.67
N SER A 23 21.27 -4.22 -0.69
CA SER A 23 21.58 -5.06 -1.84
C SER A 23 20.30 -5.48 -2.55
N PRO A 24 20.32 -5.75 -3.86
CA PRO A 24 19.18 -6.38 -4.52
C PRO A 24 18.79 -7.66 -3.76
N MET A 25 17.54 -7.76 -3.36
CA MET A 25 17.05 -8.93 -2.62
C MET A 25 17.07 -10.15 -3.54
N ASP A 26 18.00 -11.04 -3.28
CA ASP A 26 18.13 -12.30 -4.05
C ASP A 26 17.16 -13.33 -3.51
N LEU A 27 15.99 -13.42 -4.13
CA LEU A 27 14.97 -14.41 -3.79
C LEU A 27 15.31 -15.83 -4.30
N THR A 28 16.44 -16.04 -4.94
CA THR A 28 16.96 -17.40 -5.24
C THR A 28 17.74 -17.96 -4.06
N ASN A 29 18.19 -17.12 -3.15
CA ASN A 29 18.89 -17.51 -1.95
C ASN A 29 17.89 -18.07 -0.92
N THR A 30 18.05 -19.34 -0.55
CA THR A 30 17.15 -20.04 0.38
C THR A 30 17.10 -19.41 1.77
N THR A 31 18.19 -18.79 2.23
CA THR A 31 18.24 -18.09 3.51
C THR A 31 17.38 -16.83 3.47
N VAL A 32 17.54 -16.01 2.43
CA VAL A 32 16.72 -14.80 2.22
C VAL A 32 15.24 -15.16 2.10
N LEU A 33 14.93 -16.26 1.39
CA LEU A 33 13.56 -16.77 1.27
C LEU A 33 12.94 -17.12 2.62
N ALA A 34 13.69 -17.79 3.49
CA ALA A 34 13.21 -18.13 4.84
C ALA A 34 12.91 -16.85 5.65
N ASP A 35 13.80 -15.88 5.58
CA ASP A 35 13.68 -14.62 6.32
C ASP A 35 12.47 -13.78 5.83
N VAL A 36 12.24 -13.64 4.51
CA VAL A 36 11.11 -12.85 3.98
C VAL A 36 9.74 -13.52 4.15
N ARG A 37 9.72 -14.82 4.48
CA ARG A 37 8.51 -15.57 4.84
C ARG A 37 8.13 -15.42 6.31
N THR A 38 8.95 -14.78 7.10
CA THR A 38 8.68 -14.59 8.53
C THR A 38 7.36 -13.86 8.74
N VAL A 39 6.51 -14.43 9.60
CA VAL A 39 5.28 -13.79 10.04
C VAL A 39 5.63 -12.74 11.07
N LEU A 40 5.26 -11.50 10.80
CA LEU A 40 5.46 -10.37 11.71
C LEU A 40 4.11 -9.91 12.26
N PRO A 41 3.74 -10.27 13.49
CA PRO A 41 2.43 -9.93 14.06
C PRO A 41 2.12 -8.45 14.05
N ALA A 42 3.12 -7.59 14.16
CA ALA A 42 2.95 -6.14 14.11
C ALA A 42 2.52 -5.61 12.73
N TYR A 43 2.65 -6.42 11.67
CA TYR A 43 2.15 -6.08 10.34
C TYR A 43 0.78 -6.68 10.03
N LEU A 44 0.19 -7.38 10.99
CA LEU A 44 -1.11 -8.02 10.82
C LEU A 44 -2.17 -7.25 11.60
N CYS A 45 -3.26 -6.91 10.92
CA CYS A 45 -4.43 -6.36 11.58
C CYS A 45 -5.10 -7.47 12.41
N PRO A 46 -5.33 -7.27 13.71
CA PRO A 46 -5.96 -8.30 14.56
C PRO A 46 -7.38 -8.70 14.11
N SER A 47 -8.06 -7.82 13.39
CA SER A 47 -9.39 -8.08 12.82
C SER A 47 -9.33 -8.79 11.47
N SER A 48 -8.13 -8.93 10.87
CA SER A 48 -7.98 -9.61 9.60
C SER A 48 -8.18 -11.11 9.78
N ALA A 49 -9.02 -11.70 8.93
CA ALA A 49 -9.23 -13.15 8.87
C ALA A 49 -8.34 -13.82 7.81
N ASP A 50 -7.22 -13.21 7.47
CA ASP A 50 -6.30 -13.74 6.47
C ASP A 50 -5.82 -15.16 6.86
N PRO A 51 -6.06 -16.19 6.03
CA PRO A 51 -5.97 -17.59 6.47
C PRO A 51 -4.55 -18.07 6.72
N ASN A 52 -3.54 -17.42 6.14
CA ASN A 52 -2.13 -17.78 6.35
C ASN A 52 -1.20 -16.63 6.01
N PRO A 53 -0.74 -15.87 7.01
CA PRO A 53 0.11 -14.70 6.79
C PRO A 53 1.47 -15.02 6.14
N ALA A 54 1.91 -16.28 6.14
CA ALA A 54 3.18 -16.70 5.54
C ALA A 54 3.02 -17.40 4.18
N GLN A 55 1.79 -17.66 3.73
CA GLN A 55 1.54 -18.45 2.52
C GLN A 55 0.47 -17.82 1.63
N ASN A 56 0.51 -16.52 1.47
CA ASN A 56 -0.44 -15.89 0.57
C ASN A 56 -0.23 -16.40 -0.86
N ALA A 57 -1.20 -17.20 -1.33
CA ALA A 57 -1.12 -17.84 -2.65
C ALA A 57 -1.09 -16.82 -3.79
N ASP A 58 -1.68 -15.65 -3.56
CA ASP A 58 -1.81 -14.60 -4.57
C ASP A 58 -0.64 -13.60 -4.56
N ASN A 59 0.16 -13.57 -3.48
CA ASN A 59 1.27 -12.63 -3.30
C ASN A 59 2.62 -13.35 -3.38
N LYS A 60 2.84 -14.04 -4.47
CA LYS A 60 4.12 -14.71 -4.74
C LYS A 60 5.03 -13.79 -5.53
N VAL A 61 6.21 -13.53 -5.00
CA VAL A 61 7.29 -12.91 -5.75
C VAL A 61 8.16 -14.04 -6.33
N ASN A 62 8.22 -14.15 -7.64
CA ASN A 62 8.90 -15.24 -8.35
C ASN A 62 8.46 -16.65 -7.89
N GLY A 63 7.17 -16.82 -7.63
CA GLY A 63 6.61 -18.10 -7.16
C GLY A 63 6.79 -18.37 -5.67
N VAL A 64 7.43 -17.48 -4.93
CA VAL A 64 7.66 -17.59 -3.49
C VAL A 64 6.62 -16.79 -2.72
N ALA A 65 5.92 -17.46 -1.80
CA ALA A 65 5.05 -16.78 -0.84
C ALA A 65 5.88 -15.97 0.14
N ILE A 66 5.53 -14.71 0.33
CA ILE A 66 6.20 -13.76 1.24
C ILE A 66 5.25 -13.44 2.38
N GLY A 67 5.81 -13.11 3.55
CA GLY A 67 5.02 -12.77 4.72
C GLY A 67 4.06 -11.60 4.44
N LEU A 68 2.84 -11.73 4.95
CA LEU A 68 1.75 -10.78 4.76
C LEU A 68 2.00 -9.49 5.55
N SER A 69 1.51 -8.38 5.01
CA SER A 69 1.27 -7.13 5.74
C SER A 69 -0.13 -6.63 5.42
N ASN A 70 -0.91 -6.26 6.42
CA ASN A 70 -2.17 -5.56 6.23
C ASN A 70 -1.99 -4.04 6.12
N TYR A 71 -0.77 -3.53 6.27
CA TYR A 71 -0.49 -2.09 6.27
C TYR A 71 0.41 -1.71 5.11
N LEU A 72 -0.06 -0.80 4.26
CA LEU A 72 0.61 -0.38 3.03
C LEU A 72 0.68 1.12 2.87
N GLY A 73 1.77 1.58 2.26
CA GLY A 73 1.95 2.98 1.89
C GLY A 73 1.08 3.41 0.70
N PHE A 74 0.61 4.66 0.73
CA PHE A 74 -0.13 5.27 -0.39
C PHE A 74 0.80 5.72 -1.51
N ASN A 75 0.47 5.31 -2.73
CA ASN A 75 1.17 5.68 -3.96
C ASN A 75 0.63 6.98 -4.60
N GLY A 76 -0.54 7.45 -4.16
CA GLY A 76 -1.24 8.57 -4.74
C GLY A 76 -2.43 8.16 -5.62
N ASN A 77 -2.89 9.08 -6.46
CA ASN A 77 -4.02 8.87 -7.35
C ASN A 77 -3.64 8.48 -8.79
N GLY A 78 -2.34 8.28 -9.03
CA GLY A 78 -1.79 7.92 -10.33
C GLY A 78 -1.79 6.42 -10.63
N ASP A 79 -1.30 6.07 -11.80
CA ASP A 79 -1.18 4.69 -12.26
C ASP A 79 0.11 4.05 -11.72
N TYR A 80 0.05 2.79 -11.29
CA TYR A 80 1.18 2.03 -10.71
C TYR A 80 2.32 1.65 -11.67
N ARG A 81 2.45 2.29 -12.80
CA ARG A 81 3.42 1.84 -13.79
C ARG A 81 4.85 2.06 -13.32
N CYS A 82 5.66 1.06 -13.49
CA CYS A 82 7.08 1.09 -13.21
C CYS A 82 7.85 2.19 -13.96
N ASN A 83 7.33 2.68 -15.07
CA ASN A 83 7.93 3.71 -15.94
C ASN A 83 7.07 4.97 -16.08
N SER A 84 6.01 5.12 -15.28
CA SER A 84 5.24 6.36 -15.32
C SER A 84 6.00 7.49 -14.63
N SER A 85 5.67 8.72 -15.01
CA SER A 85 5.99 9.93 -14.25
C SER A 85 5.78 9.67 -12.77
N LYS A 86 6.67 10.22 -11.92
CA LYS A 86 6.62 10.02 -10.46
C LYS A 86 5.19 10.07 -9.95
N PRO A 87 4.72 9.03 -9.24
CA PRO A 87 3.44 9.10 -8.56
C PRO A 87 3.40 10.30 -7.62
N ASN A 88 2.22 10.82 -7.38
CA ASN A 88 2.02 12.02 -6.56
C ASN A 88 1.65 11.70 -5.09
N GLY A 89 1.78 10.45 -4.68
CA GLY A 89 1.62 10.03 -3.30
C GLY A 89 2.92 10.04 -2.51
N MET A 90 2.81 9.73 -1.23
CA MET A 90 3.97 9.75 -0.32
C MET A 90 4.96 8.61 -0.63
N PHE A 91 4.48 7.43 -1.04
CA PHE A 91 5.29 6.26 -1.30
C PHE A 91 5.18 5.79 -2.75
N TYR A 92 6.32 5.60 -3.40
CA TYR A 92 6.43 5.00 -4.72
C TYR A 92 7.75 4.23 -4.82
N MET A 93 7.98 3.57 -5.93
CA MET A 93 9.21 2.81 -6.12
C MET A 93 10.44 3.73 -6.06
N ASN A 94 11.36 3.43 -5.13
CA ASN A 94 12.54 4.25 -4.84
C ASN A 94 12.19 5.69 -4.46
N SER A 95 11.06 5.89 -3.76
CA SER A 95 10.65 7.22 -3.29
C SER A 95 11.68 7.81 -2.32
N GLN A 96 11.89 9.11 -2.46
CA GLN A 96 12.72 9.93 -1.57
C GLN A 96 11.93 11.15 -1.10
N THR A 97 10.62 10.97 -0.92
CA THR A 97 9.71 12.02 -0.45
C THR A 97 10.14 12.50 0.93
N ARG A 98 10.31 13.80 1.07
CA ARG A 98 10.65 14.46 2.33
C ARG A 98 9.43 15.20 2.86
N ILE A 99 9.41 15.47 4.15
CA ILE A 99 8.32 16.24 4.80
C ILE A 99 8.05 17.58 4.06
N ARG A 100 9.09 18.26 3.59
CA ARG A 100 8.97 19.50 2.83
C ARG A 100 8.29 19.36 1.46
N ASP A 101 8.22 18.15 0.93
CA ASP A 101 7.61 17.88 -0.38
C ASP A 101 6.09 17.67 -0.26
N ILE A 102 5.59 17.54 0.98
CA ILE A 102 4.17 17.40 1.33
C ILE A 102 3.59 18.78 1.58
N THR A 103 3.15 19.45 0.52
CA THR A 103 2.71 20.87 0.61
C THR A 103 1.26 21.05 1.00
N ASP A 104 0.44 19.98 0.89
CA ASP A 104 -0.98 20.00 1.24
C ASP A 104 -1.23 19.87 2.75
N GLY A 105 -0.14 19.68 3.51
CA GLY A 105 -0.14 19.55 4.97
C GLY A 105 -0.10 18.09 5.42
N LEU A 106 0.72 17.82 6.43
CA LEU A 106 0.95 16.46 6.95
C LEU A 106 -0.32 15.82 7.52
N SER A 107 -1.19 16.60 8.12
CA SER A 107 -2.49 16.15 8.67
C SER A 107 -3.57 15.92 7.60
N ASN A 108 -3.29 16.30 6.36
CA ASN A 108 -4.18 16.18 5.21
C ASN A 108 -3.64 15.21 4.16
N THR A 109 -2.64 14.41 4.49
CA THR A 109 -2.04 13.46 3.55
C THR A 109 -2.00 12.06 4.14
N PHE A 110 -2.54 11.10 3.41
CA PHE A 110 -2.45 9.68 3.77
C PHE A 110 -1.04 9.16 3.59
N ALA A 111 -0.49 8.54 4.63
CA ALA A 111 0.79 7.82 4.58
C ALA A 111 0.57 6.32 4.39
N PHE A 112 -0.16 5.67 5.31
CA PHE A 112 -0.45 4.23 5.26
C PHE A 112 -1.93 3.96 5.44
N THR A 113 -2.36 2.79 4.99
CA THR A 113 -3.72 2.28 5.19
C THR A 113 -3.73 0.77 5.33
N GLU A 114 -4.88 0.26 5.75
CA GLU A 114 -5.16 -1.16 5.81
C GLU A 114 -5.47 -1.76 4.44
N ARG A 115 -5.09 -3.03 4.26
CA ARG A 115 -5.56 -3.90 3.17
C ARG A 115 -5.70 -5.33 3.68
N THR A 116 -6.87 -5.93 3.46
CA THR A 116 -7.14 -7.34 3.71
C THR A 116 -6.94 -8.17 2.44
N THR A 117 -6.72 -9.50 2.60
CA THR A 117 -6.73 -10.46 1.50
C THR A 117 -8.04 -11.21 1.38
N VAL A 118 -8.94 -11.02 2.31
CA VAL A 118 -10.22 -11.73 2.37
C VAL A 118 -11.17 -11.18 1.32
N ASN A 119 -11.93 -12.06 0.69
CA ASN A 119 -13.03 -11.67 -0.18
C ASN A 119 -14.05 -10.85 0.62
N ASP A 120 -14.45 -9.71 0.08
CA ASP A 120 -15.57 -8.96 0.64
C ASP A 120 -16.91 -9.71 0.43
N ALA A 121 -17.98 -9.16 1.00
CA ALA A 121 -19.32 -9.73 0.87
C ALA A 121 -19.82 -9.82 -0.59
N ALA A 122 -19.23 -9.08 -1.50
CA ALA A 122 -19.53 -9.11 -2.94
C ALA A 122 -18.65 -10.14 -3.69
N GLY A 123 -17.77 -10.85 -3.00
CA GLY A 123 -16.86 -11.82 -3.59
C GLY A 123 -15.63 -11.21 -4.27
N THR A 124 -15.36 -9.92 -4.03
CA THR A 124 -14.16 -9.27 -4.56
C THR A 124 -12.94 -9.79 -3.81
N ASN A 125 -12.03 -10.40 -4.52
CA ASN A 125 -10.76 -10.87 -3.97
C ASN A 125 -9.80 -9.68 -3.82
N HIS A 126 -9.67 -9.15 -2.62
CA HIS A 126 -8.66 -8.13 -2.33
C HIS A 126 -7.28 -8.79 -2.30
N ILE A 127 -6.38 -8.28 -3.12
CA ILE A 127 -5.00 -8.76 -3.15
C ILE A 127 -4.29 -8.27 -1.90
N GLY A 128 -3.98 -9.19 -1.02
CA GLY A 128 -3.19 -8.92 0.16
C GLY A 128 -1.81 -8.37 -0.17
N SER A 129 -1.16 -7.88 0.81
CA SER A 129 0.12 -7.23 0.69
C SER A 129 1.23 -8.01 1.36
N ILE A 130 2.44 -7.69 0.99
CA ILE A 130 3.65 -8.30 1.51
C ILE A 130 4.50 -7.25 2.21
N TRP A 131 5.20 -7.64 3.27
CA TRP A 131 6.07 -6.71 3.99
C TRP A 131 7.47 -6.59 3.36
N ALA A 132 7.91 -7.60 2.60
CA ALA A 132 9.22 -7.62 1.96
C ALA A 132 9.12 -8.10 0.51
N GLY A 133 10.07 -7.68 -0.30
CA GLY A 133 10.25 -8.16 -1.67
C GLY A 133 9.29 -7.51 -2.68
N VAL A 134 9.89 -6.89 -3.68
CA VAL A 134 9.21 -6.55 -4.94
C VAL A 134 10.18 -6.94 -6.02
N THR A 135 9.74 -7.70 -7.02
CA THR A 135 10.57 -7.95 -8.20
C THR A 135 10.85 -6.61 -8.88
N PRO A 136 12.07 -6.44 -9.40
CA PRO A 136 12.36 -5.29 -10.26
C PRO A 136 11.30 -5.24 -11.37
N CYS A 137 10.88 -4.05 -11.73
CA CYS A 137 10.04 -3.86 -12.90
C CYS A 137 10.73 -4.54 -14.08
N ALA A 138 10.18 -5.65 -14.55
CA ALA A 138 10.65 -6.27 -15.76
C ALA A 138 10.56 -5.25 -16.91
N SER A 139 11.39 -5.42 -17.92
CA SER A 139 11.56 -4.53 -19.07
C SER A 139 10.30 -4.23 -19.89
N THR A 140 9.14 -4.74 -19.49
CA THR A 140 7.86 -4.41 -20.10
C THR A 140 7.20 -3.24 -19.35
N PRO A 141 6.95 -2.10 -20.02
CA PRO A 141 6.44 -0.87 -19.40
C PRO A 141 5.08 -1.00 -18.72
N ASN A 142 4.38 -2.11 -18.90
CA ASN A 142 3.01 -2.34 -18.47
C ASN A 142 2.86 -3.38 -17.36
N ASN A 143 3.95 -3.79 -16.69
CA ASN A 143 3.84 -4.79 -15.65
C ASN A 143 3.38 -4.16 -14.33
N PHE A 144 2.06 -4.13 -14.12
CA PHE A 144 1.40 -3.65 -12.90
C PHE A 144 1.63 -4.60 -11.71
N GLU A 145 2.11 -5.80 -11.97
CA GLU A 145 1.90 -6.92 -11.05
C GLU A 145 2.71 -6.81 -9.77
N ASN A 146 3.86 -6.15 -9.79
CA ASN A 146 4.79 -6.24 -8.68
C ASN A 146 4.65 -5.11 -7.66
N ILE A 147 4.16 -3.94 -8.05
CA ILE A 147 4.01 -2.78 -7.14
C ILE A 147 2.73 -2.89 -6.32
N ARG A 148 1.69 -3.48 -6.87
CA ARG A 148 0.38 -3.68 -6.23
C ARG A 148 0.44 -4.45 -4.91
N TYR A 149 1.46 -5.28 -4.73
CA TYR A 149 1.65 -6.04 -3.50
C TYR A 149 2.27 -5.25 -2.36
N GLY A 150 2.83 -4.10 -2.63
CA GLY A 150 3.55 -3.30 -1.65
C GLY A 150 3.00 -1.90 -1.41
N LEU A 151 2.08 -1.42 -2.24
CA LEU A 151 1.53 -0.07 -2.16
C LEU A 151 0.03 -0.07 -2.45
N VAL A 152 -0.66 0.92 -1.88
CA VAL A 152 -2.07 1.19 -2.14
C VAL A 152 -2.21 2.38 -3.07
N GLN A 153 -3.19 2.32 -3.93
CA GLN A 153 -3.56 3.39 -4.84
C GLN A 153 -4.95 3.91 -4.53
N ALA A 154 -5.11 5.22 -4.55
CA ALA A 154 -6.40 5.86 -4.59
C ALA A 154 -6.73 6.24 -6.04
N ARG A 155 -7.36 5.33 -6.78
CA ARG A 155 -7.72 5.58 -8.17
C ARG A 155 -9.23 5.71 -8.33
N VAL A 156 -9.65 6.80 -8.98
CA VAL A 156 -11.07 7.08 -9.25
C VAL A 156 -11.77 5.90 -9.94
N GLY A 157 -12.88 5.44 -9.37
CA GLY A 157 -13.70 4.38 -9.93
C GLY A 157 -13.10 2.96 -9.86
N TRP A 158 -11.87 2.81 -9.29
CA TRP A 158 -11.17 1.53 -9.33
C TRP A 158 -10.62 1.07 -7.96
N SER A 159 -10.19 2.00 -7.12
CA SER A 159 -9.49 1.66 -5.86
C SER A 159 -10.08 2.46 -4.70
N MET A 160 -11.38 2.28 -4.49
CA MET A 160 -12.15 2.87 -3.41
C MET A 160 -11.88 2.13 -2.10
N ILE A 161 -12.16 2.76 -0.97
CA ILE A 161 -12.16 2.10 0.34
C ILE A 161 -13.23 1.01 0.33
N ASN A 162 -12.86 -0.23 0.64
CA ASN A 162 -13.71 -1.43 0.58
C ASN A 162 -14.48 -1.58 -0.75
N GLY A 163 -13.93 -1.02 -1.84
CA GLY A 163 -14.62 -0.99 -3.13
C GLY A 163 -14.60 -2.32 -3.84
N THR A 164 -15.73 -2.68 -4.45
CA THR A 164 -15.94 -3.95 -5.17
C THR A 164 -15.34 -3.97 -6.58
N GLY A 165 -14.86 -2.85 -7.09
CA GLY A 165 -14.43 -2.74 -8.50
C GLY A 165 -12.97 -3.09 -8.76
N TYR A 166 -12.09 -3.01 -7.77
CA TYR A 166 -10.66 -3.23 -7.98
C TYR A 166 -9.89 -3.60 -6.71
N GLN A 167 -9.06 -4.59 -6.83
CA GLN A 167 -8.36 -5.30 -5.76
C GLN A 167 -7.19 -4.52 -5.11
N PHE A 168 -6.96 -3.24 -5.44
CA PHE A 168 -5.74 -2.52 -5.06
C PHE A 168 -5.98 -1.31 -4.15
N GLY A 169 -7.23 -1.05 -3.80
CA GLY A 169 -7.61 0.01 -2.86
C GLY A 169 -7.38 -0.38 -1.41
N PRO A 170 -7.58 0.56 -0.50
CA PRO A 170 -7.69 0.27 0.92
C PRO A 170 -8.85 -0.70 1.19
N SER A 171 -8.62 -1.65 2.10
CA SER A 171 -9.68 -2.57 2.50
C SER A 171 -9.44 -3.12 3.91
N SER A 172 -10.52 -3.36 4.64
CA SER A 172 -10.48 -3.99 5.95
C SER A 172 -11.77 -4.75 6.25
N LEU A 173 -11.79 -5.49 7.34
CA LEU A 173 -13.01 -6.10 7.88
C LEU A 173 -13.66 -5.24 8.98
N HIS A 174 -13.20 -4.00 9.16
CA HIS A 174 -13.86 -3.05 10.03
C HIS A 174 -15.16 -2.57 9.40
N GLU A 175 -16.20 -2.43 10.21
CA GLU A 175 -17.49 -1.93 9.73
C GLU A 175 -17.35 -0.47 9.26
N GLY A 176 -17.69 -0.21 8.00
CA GLY A 176 -17.84 1.13 7.42
C GLY A 176 -16.55 1.81 6.93
N GLY A 177 -15.38 1.15 6.96
CA GLY A 177 -14.17 1.79 6.42
C GLY A 177 -12.86 1.14 6.83
N VAL A 178 -11.78 1.93 6.83
CA VAL A 178 -10.41 1.50 7.13
C VAL A 178 -9.71 2.48 8.07
N HIS A 179 -8.72 2.02 8.81
CA HIS A 179 -7.81 2.92 9.50
C HIS A 179 -6.71 3.40 8.53
N VAL A 180 -6.40 4.67 8.64
CA VAL A 180 -5.33 5.33 7.89
C VAL A 180 -4.36 6.02 8.84
N LEU A 181 -3.08 5.92 8.54
CA LEU A 181 -2.03 6.72 9.16
C LEU A 181 -1.83 7.98 8.30
N MET A 182 -1.94 9.15 8.91
CA MET A 182 -1.64 10.42 8.27
C MET A 182 -0.12 10.67 8.25
N ALA A 183 0.34 11.57 7.40
CA ALA A 183 1.76 11.92 7.31
C ALA A 183 2.30 12.62 8.57
N ASP A 184 1.43 13.16 9.44
CA ASP A 184 1.79 13.72 10.76
C ASP A 184 1.87 12.67 11.88
N GLY A 185 1.56 11.40 11.58
CA GLY A 185 1.57 10.29 12.53
C GLY A 185 0.21 10.05 13.22
N ALA A 186 -0.81 10.84 12.97
CA ALA A 186 -2.15 10.59 13.51
C ALA A 186 -2.80 9.39 12.81
N VAL A 187 -3.50 8.55 13.57
CA VAL A 187 -4.35 7.48 13.02
C VAL A 187 -5.79 7.98 13.00
N ARG A 188 -6.44 7.86 11.85
CA ARG A 188 -7.85 8.23 11.65
C ARG A 188 -8.62 7.08 11.01
N PHE A 189 -9.94 7.10 11.17
CA PHE A 189 -10.84 6.17 10.47
C PHE A 189 -11.37 6.85 9.22
N ALA A 190 -11.12 6.24 8.06
CA ALA A 190 -11.61 6.71 6.77
C ALA A 190 -12.83 5.89 6.35
N SER A 191 -13.97 6.57 6.21
CA SER A 191 -15.23 5.94 5.83
C SER A 191 -15.22 5.45 4.38
N GLU A 192 -15.79 4.29 4.12
CA GLU A 192 -16.03 3.79 2.75
C GLU A 192 -17.03 4.65 1.95
N ASN A 193 -17.79 5.49 2.65
CA ASN A 193 -18.70 6.48 2.06
C ASN A 193 -18.06 7.85 1.85
N MET A 194 -16.74 7.97 2.10
CA MET A 194 -16.01 9.20 1.82
C MET A 194 -16.18 9.60 0.35
N ASP A 195 -16.32 10.91 0.10
CA ASP A 195 -16.44 11.42 -1.27
C ASP A 195 -15.26 10.96 -2.13
N ALA A 196 -15.59 10.08 -3.06
CA ALA A 196 -14.69 9.50 -4.03
C ALA A 196 -15.42 9.46 -5.37
N SER A 197 -15.69 10.65 -5.93
CA SER A 197 -16.53 10.81 -7.13
C SER A 197 -16.06 9.93 -8.30
N ASN A 198 -16.98 9.13 -8.80
CA ASN A 198 -16.78 8.17 -9.88
C ASN A 198 -16.71 8.87 -11.25
N ASN A 199 -15.62 9.52 -11.57
CA ASN A 199 -15.38 9.94 -12.95
C ASN A 199 -14.12 9.28 -13.52
N PRO A 200 -14.24 8.12 -14.17
CA PRO A 200 -13.10 7.38 -14.69
C PRO A 200 -12.37 8.09 -15.86
N SER A 201 -12.94 9.15 -16.40
CA SER A 201 -12.39 9.83 -17.58
C SER A 201 -11.43 10.99 -17.25
N THR A 202 -11.29 11.39 -15.98
CA THR A 202 -10.45 12.53 -15.60
C THR A 202 -9.54 12.21 -14.42
N ILE A 203 -8.45 11.51 -14.69
CA ILE A 203 -7.37 11.27 -13.71
C ILE A 203 -6.71 12.59 -13.24
N SER A 204 -6.93 13.68 -13.95
CA SER A 204 -6.25 14.96 -13.72
C SER A 204 -6.98 15.94 -12.82
N SER A 205 -8.22 15.68 -12.42
CA SER A 205 -8.94 16.53 -11.49
C SER A 205 -9.33 15.75 -10.23
N ALA A 206 -8.42 15.69 -9.28
CA ALA A 206 -8.71 15.24 -7.92
C ALA A 206 -9.73 16.21 -7.30
N THR A 207 -11.02 15.99 -7.54
CA THR A 207 -12.10 16.82 -6.99
C THR A 207 -12.64 16.28 -5.69
N SER A 208 -12.44 14.98 -5.42
CA SER A 208 -12.98 14.34 -4.24
C SER A 208 -12.00 14.33 -3.06
N THR A 209 -12.53 14.35 -1.86
CA THR A 209 -11.77 14.33 -0.60
C THR A 209 -10.78 13.17 -0.53
N TYR A 210 -11.23 11.96 -0.89
CA TYR A 210 -10.40 10.76 -0.86
C TYR A 210 -9.14 10.89 -1.72
N PHE A 211 -9.26 11.44 -2.93
CA PHE A 211 -8.11 11.56 -3.83
C PHE A 211 -7.15 12.67 -3.42
N ARG A 212 -7.66 13.77 -2.87
CA ARG A 212 -6.83 14.85 -2.32
C ARG A 212 -6.00 14.38 -1.15
N LEU A 213 -6.59 13.58 -0.26
CA LEU A 213 -5.87 12.97 0.88
C LEU A 213 -4.75 12.00 0.45
N ALA A 214 -4.85 11.40 -0.74
CA ALA A 214 -3.84 10.48 -1.26
C ALA A 214 -2.68 11.17 -2.00
N VAL A 215 -2.79 12.47 -2.26
CA VAL A 215 -1.80 13.28 -3.00
C VAL A 215 -1.05 14.19 -2.02
N ILE A 216 0.23 14.50 -2.32
CA ILE A 216 1.10 15.28 -1.41
C ILE A 216 1.19 16.76 -1.75
N ASN A 217 0.71 17.19 -2.94
CA ASN A 217 1.00 18.51 -3.48
C ASN A 217 0.00 18.98 -4.54
N ASP A 218 -1.30 18.77 -4.36
CA ASP A 218 -2.32 19.23 -5.29
C ASP A 218 -2.77 20.69 -5.03
N GLY A 219 -2.38 21.26 -3.89
CA GLY A 219 -2.68 22.63 -3.50
C GLY A 219 -4.15 22.85 -3.18
N GLN A 220 -4.93 21.80 -2.94
CA GLN A 220 -6.36 21.90 -2.68
C GLN A 220 -6.66 21.86 -1.18
N VAL A 221 -7.62 22.67 -0.75
CA VAL A 221 -8.11 22.63 0.63
C VAL A 221 -9.07 21.47 0.79
N ILE A 222 -8.88 20.70 1.86
CA ILE A 222 -9.77 19.62 2.27
C ILE A 222 -10.62 20.15 3.42
N GLY A 223 -11.96 19.94 3.33
CA GLY A 223 -12.87 20.17 4.43
C GLY A 223 -12.76 19.12 5.53
N GLU A 224 -13.57 19.23 6.56
CA GLU A 224 -13.71 18.15 7.57
C GLU A 224 -14.20 16.85 6.90
N TRP A 225 -13.61 15.72 7.32
CA TRP A 225 -13.90 14.38 6.80
C TRP A 225 -13.76 13.33 7.90
#